data_02cc2eaadccf2e2c6d50af97c120115f
#
_entry.id   02cc2eaadccf2e2c6d50af97c120115f
#
_cell.length_a   1.000
_cell.length_b   1.000
_cell.length_c   1.000
_cell.angle_alpha   90.00
_cell.angle_beta   90.00
_cell.angle_gamma   90.00
#
_symmetry.space_group_name_H-M   'P 1'
#
loop_
_entity.id
_entity.type
_entity.pdbx_description
1 polymer ?
#
loop_
_entity_poly.entity_id
_entity_poly.type
_entity_poly.pdbx_seq_one_letter_code
_entity_poly.pdbx_strand_id
1 'polypeptide(L)'
;MENITRFLKRAFNIREGRAPYHVIRKRFVNGARLTGSHLCILIIAMLIASIGLDIDSDIAIVGAMLICPLMGSVLAMAYGIATLDREITVEAIASLALQMVFCLVTSTLYFKLSPLDATTAAIIDNSTPTVWDLAVALAGGFAGGLGNSRDQEPATLIAGVAVATALMPPLCAAGYGIAIASGSLFLSALFEFGINVVFIALAAEAVLLLLRVPLKRDLNGDGIVTAEEDAEVDELSRKVRRRIIVGTVVFAIPCIVMTAGSIGSAQTGVQDGYGVTETTRELAAVLPGFKDYTVAVETSATEGEEEGVVEREIVAHVTTGEALGAHDRHVARKLIDLNVPELNRVEFDVK
;
A
#
# COMPACT_ATOMS: atom_id res chain seq x y z
N MET A 1 -19.76 29.27 24.50
CA MET A 1 -19.37 29.03 23.11
C MET A 1 -17.94 29.47 22.81
N GLU A 2 -17.48 30.60 23.28
CA GLU A 2 -16.13 31.13 23.04
C GLU A 2 -14.98 30.23 23.58
N ASN A 3 -15.17 29.59 24.72
CA ASN A 3 -14.20 28.67 25.29
C ASN A 3 -14.07 27.36 24.48
N ILE A 4 -15.15 26.86 23.93
CA ILE A 4 -15.14 25.68 23.07
C ILE A 4 -14.45 25.97 21.73
N THR A 5 -14.75 27.13 21.15
CA THR A 5 -14.11 27.56 19.90
C THR A 5 -12.63 27.81 20.09
N ARG A 6 -12.20 28.34 21.25
CA ARG A 6 -10.80 28.54 21.58
C ARG A 6 -10.09 27.21 21.84
N PHE A 7 -10.74 26.28 22.53
CA PHE A 7 -10.24 24.91 22.72
C PHE A 7 -10.08 24.18 21.39
N LEU A 8 -11.09 24.21 20.52
CA LEU A 8 -11.02 23.59 19.19
C LEU A 8 -9.91 24.20 18.32
N LYS A 9 -9.79 25.54 18.30
CA LYS A 9 -8.68 26.20 17.57
C LYS A 9 -7.31 25.78 18.08
N ARG A 10 -7.16 25.53 19.38
CA ARG A 10 -5.91 25.05 19.97
C ARG A 10 -5.69 23.56 19.66
N ALA A 11 -6.73 22.74 19.81
CA ALA A 11 -6.66 21.30 19.55
C ALA A 11 -6.32 20.99 18.08
N PHE A 12 -6.84 21.79 17.13
CA PHE A 12 -6.56 21.65 15.69
C PHE A 12 -5.35 22.48 15.21
N ASN A 13 -4.60 23.10 16.11
CA ASN A 13 -3.40 23.85 15.72
C ASN A 13 -2.20 22.92 15.55
N ILE A 14 -2.01 22.44 14.34
CA ILE A 14 -0.90 21.52 13.96
C ILE A 14 0.49 22.11 14.29
N ARG A 15 0.60 23.45 14.43
CA ARG A 15 1.87 24.12 14.73
C ARG A 15 2.20 24.17 16.22
N GLU A 16 1.23 23.95 17.07
CA GLU A 16 1.45 23.88 18.53
C GLU A 16 2.12 22.53 18.87
N GLY A 17 3.25 22.56 19.57
CA GLY A 17 4.07 21.37 19.88
C GLY A 17 5.01 20.93 18.76
N ARG A 18 5.31 21.80 17.80
CA ARG A 18 6.34 21.57 16.79
C ARG A 18 7.73 21.60 17.42
N ALA A 19 8.58 20.62 17.08
CA ALA A 19 9.97 20.61 17.49
C ALA A 19 10.76 21.79 16.86
N PRO A 20 11.87 22.21 17.47
CA PRO A 20 12.82 23.13 16.84
C PRO A 20 13.31 22.57 15.50
N TYR A 21 13.55 23.44 14.52
CA TYR A 21 13.90 23.02 13.15
C TYR A 21 15.17 22.15 13.07
N HIS A 22 16.17 22.40 13.93
CA HIS A 22 17.39 21.58 13.96
C HIS A 22 17.09 20.14 14.43
N VAL A 23 16.11 19.95 15.32
CA VAL A 23 15.65 18.62 15.78
C VAL A 23 14.91 17.92 14.68
N ILE A 24 13.99 18.62 13.99
CA ILE A 24 13.27 18.09 12.82
C ILE A 24 14.29 17.62 11.79
N ARG A 25 15.22 18.50 11.36
CA ARG A 25 16.27 18.16 10.40
C ARG A 25 17.06 16.92 10.83
N LYS A 26 17.51 16.87 12.08
CA LYS A 26 18.29 15.74 12.61
C LYS A 26 17.52 14.41 12.49
N ARG A 27 16.22 14.41 12.81
CA ARG A 27 15.40 13.18 12.73
C ARG A 27 15.25 12.69 11.31
N PHE A 28 14.94 13.58 10.38
CA PHE A 28 14.79 13.21 8.97
C PHE A 28 16.13 12.77 8.35
N VAL A 29 17.23 13.49 8.60
CA VAL A 29 18.57 13.12 8.12
C VAL A 29 19.02 11.77 8.68
N ASN A 30 18.76 11.49 9.95
CA ASN A 30 19.09 10.19 10.53
C ASN A 30 18.34 9.05 9.87
N GLY A 31 17.13 9.30 9.35
CA GLY A 31 16.36 8.31 8.57
C GLY A 31 16.99 7.95 7.22
N ALA A 32 17.78 8.84 6.61
CA ALA A 32 18.51 8.56 5.37
C ALA A 32 19.77 7.73 5.59
N ARG A 33 20.38 7.81 6.79
CA ARG A 33 21.67 7.18 7.06
C ARG A 33 21.55 5.68 7.20
N LEU A 34 22.21 4.97 6.28
CA LEU A 34 22.37 3.52 6.37
C LEU A 34 23.55 3.18 7.28
N THR A 35 23.30 2.30 8.24
CA THR A 35 24.32 1.67 9.06
C THR A 35 24.25 0.16 8.89
N GLY A 36 25.34 -0.56 9.21
CA GLY A 36 25.33 -2.02 9.14
C GLY A 36 24.22 -2.66 9.99
N SER A 37 23.92 -2.08 11.15
CA SER A 37 22.80 -2.53 11.99
C SER A 37 21.43 -2.34 11.33
N HIS A 38 21.21 -1.24 10.62
CA HIS A 38 19.96 -1.03 9.87
C HIS A 38 19.81 -2.08 8.75
N LEU A 39 20.90 -2.42 8.04
CA LEU A 39 20.85 -3.46 7.01
C LEU A 39 20.58 -4.85 7.59
N CYS A 40 21.19 -5.20 8.73
CA CYS A 40 20.89 -6.46 9.40
C CYS A 40 19.42 -6.55 9.84
N ILE A 41 18.89 -5.48 10.43
CA ILE A 41 17.47 -5.41 10.83
C ILE A 41 16.56 -5.53 9.60
N LEU A 42 16.92 -4.85 8.50
CA LEU A 42 16.17 -4.92 7.24
C LEU A 42 16.11 -6.35 6.67
N ILE A 43 17.24 -7.06 6.65
CA ILE A 43 17.31 -8.44 6.17
C ILE A 43 16.45 -9.36 7.04
N ILE A 44 16.52 -9.22 8.38
CA ILE A 44 15.71 -10.00 9.31
C ILE A 44 14.23 -9.70 9.12
N ALA A 45 13.87 -8.43 9.03
CA ALA A 45 12.51 -8.00 8.78
C ALA A 45 11.97 -8.59 7.46
N MET A 46 12.82 -8.55 6.40
CA MET A 46 12.46 -9.09 5.09
C MET A 46 12.25 -10.60 5.12
N LEU A 47 13.06 -11.34 5.87
CA LEU A 47 12.85 -12.78 6.07
C LEU A 47 11.52 -13.06 6.77
N ILE A 48 11.21 -12.33 7.86
CA ILE A 48 9.95 -12.50 8.59
C ILE A 48 8.76 -12.19 7.68
N ALA A 49 8.84 -11.11 6.88
CA ALA A 49 7.77 -10.76 5.94
C ALA A 49 7.61 -11.81 4.83
N SER A 50 8.71 -12.32 4.29
CA SER A 50 8.68 -13.38 3.27
C SER A 50 8.06 -14.67 3.82
N ILE A 51 8.40 -15.05 5.07
CA ILE A 51 7.75 -16.16 5.77
C ILE A 51 6.25 -15.87 5.95
N GLY A 52 5.90 -14.66 6.40
CA GLY A 52 4.51 -14.25 6.58
C GLY A 52 3.66 -14.35 5.32
N LEU A 53 4.20 -13.92 4.17
CA LEU A 53 3.56 -14.04 2.86
C LEU A 53 3.42 -15.51 2.42
N ASP A 54 4.44 -16.32 2.69
CA ASP A 54 4.47 -17.73 2.30
C ASP A 54 3.45 -18.60 3.06
N ILE A 55 3.19 -18.26 4.33
CA ILE A 55 2.22 -18.97 5.18
C ILE A 55 0.89 -18.23 5.36
N ASP A 56 0.65 -17.18 4.57
CA ASP A 56 -0.57 -16.34 4.59
C ASP A 56 -0.88 -15.77 6.00
N SER A 57 0.16 -15.26 6.69
CA SER A 57 0.06 -14.74 8.06
C SER A 57 0.21 -13.22 8.13
N ASP A 58 -0.89 -12.50 8.21
CA ASP A 58 -0.93 -11.04 8.38
C ASP A 58 -0.16 -10.57 9.63
N ILE A 59 -0.23 -11.34 10.71
CA ILE A 59 0.45 -10.99 11.96
C ILE A 59 1.97 -10.96 11.78
N ALA A 60 2.53 -11.93 11.04
CA ALA A 60 3.96 -11.97 10.75
C ALA A 60 4.37 -10.82 9.82
N ILE A 61 3.55 -10.53 8.81
CA ILE A 61 3.77 -9.42 7.87
C ILE A 61 3.78 -8.08 8.62
N VAL A 62 2.77 -7.81 9.44
CA VAL A 62 2.67 -6.59 10.26
C VAL A 62 3.83 -6.50 11.26
N GLY A 63 4.20 -7.61 11.90
CA GLY A 63 5.35 -7.66 12.80
C GLY A 63 6.67 -7.28 12.11
N ALA A 64 6.87 -7.73 10.88
CA ALA A 64 8.03 -7.37 10.07
C ALA A 64 8.06 -5.89 9.70
N MET A 65 6.91 -5.32 9.34
CA MET A 65 6.78 -3.89 9.01
C MET A 65 7.17 -2.98 10.18
N LEU A 66 6.87 -3.39 11.42
CA LEU A 66 7.17 -2.62 12.64
C LEU A 66 8.67 -2.40 12.86
N ILE A 67 9.50 -3.34 12.45
CA ILE A 67 10.96 -3.28 12.61
C ILE A 67 11.69 -2.79 11.36
N CYS A 68 10.99 -2.63 10.24
CA CYS A 68 11.58 -2.29 8.96
C CYS A 68 12.01 -0.80 8.88
N PRO A 69 13.26 -0.48 8.52
CA PRO A 69 13.76 0.89 8.47
C PRO A 69 13.47 1.64 7.15
N LEU A 70 12.77 1.03 6.17
CA LEU A 70 12.53 1.62 4.83
C LEU A 70 11.89 3.01 4.88
N MET A 71 10.94 3.20 5.79
CA MET A 71 10.20 4.45 5.92
C MET A 71 11.10 5.66 6.23
N GLY A 72 12.18 5.45 6.97
CA GLY A 72 13.12 6.52 7.31
C GLY A 72 13.71 7.19 6.07
N SER A 73 14.11 6.40 5.07
CA SER A 73 14.67 6.90 3.81
C SER A 73 13.62 7.64 2.97
N VAL A 74 12.37 7.17 2.93
CA VAL A 74 11.28 7.84 2.20
C VAL A 74 10.96 9.20 2.82
N LEU A 75 10.86 9.27 4.15
CA LEU A 75 10.64 10.54 4.85
C LEU A 75 11.81 11.51 4.72
N ALA A 76 13.07 11.01 4.72
CA ALA A 76 14.25 11.83 4.48
C ALA A 76 14.27 12.41 3.06
N MET A 77 13.86 11.61 2.06
CA MET A 77 13.70 12.08 0.69
C MET A 77 12.66 13.20 0.62
N ALA A 78 11.50 13.02 1.25
CA ALA A 78 10.45 14.03 1.33
C ALA A 78 10.96 15.34 1.99
N TYR A 79 11.73 15.22 3.07
CA TYR A 79 12.34 16.36 3.73
C TYR A 79 13.32 17.10 2.81
N GLY A 80 14.22 16.38 2.15
CA GLY A 80 15.20 16.96 1.23
C GLY A 80 14.55 17.72 0.08
N ILE A 81 13.48 17.17 -0.51
CA ILE A 81 12.70 17.82 -1.57
C ILE A 81 11.97 19.06 -1.03
N ALA A 82 11.30 18.94 0.13
CA ALA A 82 10.55 20.03 0.74
C ALA A 82 11.43 21.23 1.14
N THR A 83 12.67 20.95 1.56
CA THR A 83 13.63 21.97 2.00
C THR A 83 14.61 22.42 0.92
N LEU A 84 14.55 21.85 -0.29
CA LEU A 84 15.49 22.06 -1.40
C LEU A 84 16.93 21.62 -1.06
N ASP A 85 17.09 20.68 -0.14
CA ASP A 85 18.40 20.12 0.22
C ASP A 85 18.73 18.93 -0.68
N ARG A 86 19.47 19.22 -1.77
CA ARG A 86 19.85 18.22 -2.77
C ARG A 86 20.72 17.10 -2.19
N GLU A 87 21.58 17.43 -1.24
CA GLU A 87 22.48 16.46 -0.62
C GLU A 87 21.70 15.38 0.13
N ILE A 88 20.75 15.81 1.01
CA ILE A 88 19.86 14.88 1.73
C ILE A 88 18.99 14.09 0.75
N THR A 89 18.48 14.74 -0.29
CA THR A 89 17.62 14.06 -1.29
C THR A 89 18.39 12.94 -1.99
N VAL A 90 19.60 13.19 -2.46
CA VAL A 90 20.41 12.18 -3.15
C VAL A 90 20.83 11.06 -2.19
N GLU A 91 21.25 11.41 -0.96
CA GLU A 91 21.60 10.42 0.06
C GLU A 91 20.40 9.51 0.39
N ALA A 92 19.21 10.09 0.55
CA ALA A 92 17.99 9.34 0.85
C ALA A 92 17.57 8.41 -0.31
N ILE A 93 17.65 8.88 -1.56
CA ILE A 93 17.36 8.06 -2.75
C ILE A 93 18.36 6.91 -2.88
N ALA A 94 19.66 7.19 -2.71
CA ALA A 94 20.69 6.16 -2.76
C ALA A 94 20.51 5.11 -1.64
N SER A 95 20.17 5.57 -0.44
CA SER A 95 19.85 4.73 0.70
C SER A 95 18.64 3.82 0.43
N LEU A 96 17.54 4.39 -0.09
CA LEU A 96 16.34 3.63 -0.44
C LEU A 96 16.62 2.60 -1.54
N ALA A 97 17.37 2.98 -2.59
CA ALA A 97 17.73 2.09 -3.67
C ALA A 97 18.58 0.91 -3.18
N LEU A 98 19.54 1.16 -2.29
CA LEU A 98 20.37 0.11 -1.70
C LEU A 98 19.54 -0.83 -0.83
N GLN A 99 18.66 -0.28 0.02
CA GLN A 99 17.73 -1.07 0.84
C GLN A 99 16.82 -1.95 -0.03
N MET A 100 16.31 -1.42 -1.14
CA MET A 100 15.48 -2.14 -2.09
C MET A 100 16.22 -3.35 -2.70
N VAL A 101 17.49 -3.18 -3.05
CA VAL A 101 18.33 -4.29 -3.57
C VAL A 101 18.49 -5.39 -2.52
N PHE A 102 18.79 -5.03 -1.27
CA PHE A 102 18.90 -6.03 -0.18
C PHE A 102 17.56 -6.74 0.08
N CYS A 103 16.45 -6.02 0.05
CA CYS A 103 15.12 -6.60 0.18
C CYS A 103 14.84 -7.62 -0.92
N LEU A 104 15.02 -7.23 -2.18
CA LEU A 104 14.77 -8.12 -3.33
C LEU A 104 15.66 -9.35 -3.30
N VAL A 105 16.96 -9.20 -2.99
CA VAL A 105 17.89 -10.34 -2.88
C VAL A 105 17.45 -11.28 -1.76
N THR A 106 17.12 -10.74 -0.59
CA THR A 106 16.72 -11.55 0.57
C THR A 106 15.42 -12.31 0.31
N SER A 107 14.41 -11.63 -0.22
CA SER A 107 13.12 -12.24 -0.53
C SER A 107 13.24 -13.28 -1.65
N THR A 108 13.95 -12.96 -2.74
CA THR A 108 14.18 -13.91 -3.84
C THR A 108 14.91 -15.16 -3.37
N LEU A 109 15.93 -14.99 -2.51
CA LEU A 109 16.67 -16.12 -1.96
C LEU A 109 15.77 -16.98 -1.08
N TYR A 110 14.96 -16.36 -0.22
CA TYR A 110 14.01 -17.06 0.63
C TYR A 110 13.04 -17.91 -0.20
N PHE A 111 12.34 -17.30 -1.17
CA PHE A 111 11.33 -18.02 -1.97
C PHE A 111 11.94 -19.10 -2.89
N LYS A 112 13.20 -18.96 -3.30
CA LYS A 112 13.91 -20.04 -4.01
C LYS A 112 14.27 -21.23 -3.12
N LEU A 113 14.40 -21.02 -1.81
CA LEU A 113 14.74 -22.05 -0.83
C LEU A 113 13.51 -22.59 -0.10
N SER A 114 12.38 -21.88 -0.16
CA SER A 114 11.14 -22.32 0.46
C SER A 114 10.64 -23.61 -0.19
N PRO A 115 10.17 -24.58 0.61
CA PRO A 115 9.55 -25.79 0.10
C PRO A 115 8.07 -25.61 -0.30
N LEU A 116 7.50 -24.42 -0.09
CA LEU A 116 6.10 -24.10 -0.40
C LEU A 116 6.05 -23.52 -1.81
N ASP A 117 5.47 -24.24 -2.76
CA ASP A 117 5.38 -23.83 -4.17
C ASP A 117 4.06 -23.09 -4.51
N ALA A 118 3.22 -22.81 -3.50
CA ALA A 118 1.91 -22.19 -3.71
C ALA A 118 1.98 -20.67 -3.66
N THR A 119 1.36 -20.00 -4.65
CA THR A 119 1.12 -18.56 -4.58
C THR A 119 -0.02 -18.30 -3.60
N THR A 120 0.28 -17.66 -2.47
CA THR A 120 -0.70 -17.36 -1.41
C THR A 120 -1.56 -16.14 -1.76
N ALA A 121 -2.71 -15.99 -1.08
CA ALA A 121 -3.56 -14.82 -1.23
C ALA A 121 -2.79 -13.53 -0.84
N ALA A 122 -2.03 -13.58 0.24
CA ALA A 122 -1.21 -12.45 0.68
C ALA A 122 -0.19 -11.99 -0.38
N ILE A 123 0.40 -12.89 -1.18
CA ILE A 123 1.31 -12.52 -2.28
C ILE A 123 0.54 -11.77 -3.38
N ILE A 124 -0.65 -12.26 -3.74
CA ILE A 124 -1.47 -11.65 -4.80
C ILE A 124 -1.96 -10.27 -4.37
N ASP A 125 -2.50 -10.16 -3.17
CA ASP A 125 -3.04 -8.92 -2.61
C ASP A 125 -1.98 -7.82 -2.49
N ASN A 126 -0.74 -8.20 -2.15
CA ASN A 126 0.38 -7.26 -2.05
C ASN A 126 1.18 -7.10 -3.37
N SER A 127 0.64 -7.54 -4.49
CA SER A 127 1.23 -7.37 -5.83
C SER A 127 0.40 -6.50 -6.76
N THR A 128 -0.80 -6.08 -6.34
CA THR A 128 -1.74 -5.30 -7.16
C THR A 128 -2.19 -4.04 -6.43
N PRO A 129 -1.80 -2.84 -6.91
CA PRO A 129 -2.13 -1.60 -6.23
C PRO A 129 -3.64 -1.34 -6.21
N THR A 130 -4.14 -0.97 -5.03
CA THR A 130 -5.53 -0.56 -4.82
C THR A 130 -5.62 0.91 -4.39
N VAL A 131 -6.84 1.51 -4.48
CA VAL A 131 -7.04 2.89 -3.96
C VAL A 131 -6.96 2.92 -2.43
N TRP A 132 -7.23 1.82 -1.79
CA TRP A 132 -7.11 1.75 -0.35
C TRP A 132 -5.65 1.88 0.08
N ASP A 133 -4.70 1.26 -0.66
CA ASP A 133 -3.25 1.39 -0.43
C ASP A 133 -2.80 2.82 -0.60
N LEU A 134 -3.32 3.52 -1.62
CA LEU A 134 -3.09 4.93 -1.83
C LEU A 134 -3.58 5.80 -0.66
N ALA A 135 -4.81 5.56 -0.18
CA ALA A 135 -5.36 6.29 0.96
C ALA A 135 -4.54 6.05 2.23
N VAL A 136 -4.12 4.81 2.45
CA VAL A 136 -3.26 4.39 3.57
C VAL A 136 -1.87 5.01 3.46
N ALA A 137 -1.26 5.00 2.26
CA ALA A 137 0.03 5.63 2.01
C ALA A 137 0.02 7.16 2.28
N LEU A 138 -1.03 7.85 1.84
CA LEU A 138 -1.24 9.28 2.13
C LEU A 138 -1.40 9.54 3.64
N ALA A 139 -2.25 8.77 4.32
CA ALA A 139 -2.46 8.89 5.76
C ALA A 139 -1.18 8.58 6.54
N GLY A 140 -0.47 7.52 6.17
CA GLY A 140 0.81 7.12 6.75
C GLY A 140 1.90 8.17 6.54
N GLY A 141 2.04 8.69 5.32
CA GLY A 141 2.99 9.77 5.01
C GLY A 141 2.69 11.06 5.78
N PHE A 142 1.41 11.43 5.91
CA PHE A 142 0.98 12.58 6.72
C PHE A 142 1.32 12.37 8.20
N ALA A 143 0.98 11.21 8.76
CA ALA A 143 1.28 10.86 10.15
C ALA A 143 2.79 10.80 10.41
N GLY A 144 3.58 10.24 9.49
CA GLY A 144 5.04 10.17 9.56
C GLY A 144 5.72 11.53 9.50
N GLY A 145 5.29 12.40 8.58
CA GLY A 145 5.75 13.78 8.49
C GLY A 145 5.43 14.59 9.75
N LEU A 146 4.20 14.45 10.27
CA LEU A 146 3.78 15.13 11.48
C LEU A 146 4.50 14.60 12.72
N GLY A 147 4.64 13.28 12.84
CA GLY A 147 5.30 12.62 13.97
C GLY A 147 6.76 13.03 14.12
N ASN A 148 7.53 13.01 13.04
CA ASN A 148 8.92 13.45 13.06
C ASN A 148 9.10 14.96 13.31
N SER A 149 8.02 15.73 13.15
CA SER A 149 8.02 17.19 13.34
C SER A 149 7.57 17.64 14.73
N ARG A 150 7.12 16.74 15.62
CA ARG A 150 6.67 17.08 16.98
C ARG A 150 7.80 17.08 18.00
N ASP A 151 7.63 17.85 19.09
CA ASP A 151 8.65 17.99 20.13
C ASP A 151 8.77 16.71 21.00
N GLN A 152 7.67 16.00 21.20
CA GLN A 152 7.68 14.74 21.95
C GLN A 152 8.29 13.60 21.11
N GLU A 153 9.02 12.69 21.76
CA GLU A 153 9.64 11.56 21.09
C GLU A 153 8.57 10.64 20.47
N PRO A 154 8.65 10.42 19.15
CA PRO A 154 7.59 9.76 18.39
C PRO A 154 7.70 8.23 18.36
N ALA A 155 8.39 7.57 19.30
CA ALA A 155 8.70 6.14 19.21
C ALA A 155 7.46 5.27 18.94
N THR A 156 6.35 5.52 19.63
CA THR A 156 5.08 4.80 19.41
C THR A 156 4.38 5.21 18.12
N LEU A 157 4.53 6.46 17.70
CA LEU A 157 3.91 6.96 16.47
C LEU A 157 4.66 6.45 15.23
N ILE A 158 5.99 6.40 15.28
CA ILE A 158 6.81 5.86 14.18
C ILE A 158 6.47 4.39 13.92
N ALA A 159 6.31 3.58 14.97
CA ALA A 159 5.91 2.18 14.82
C ALA A 159 4.54 2.04 14.15
N GLY A 160 3.53 2.82 14.59
CA GLY A 160 2.20 2.80 13.98
C GLY A 160 2.17 3.26 12.53
N VAL A 161 3.00 4.24 12.18
CA VAL A 161 3.11 4.74 10.80
C VAL A 161 3.85 3.74 9.90
N ALA A 162 4.86 3.02 10.41
CA ALA A 162 5.55 1.98 9.65
C ALA A 162 4.58 0.86 9.21
N VAL A 163 3.63 0.48 10.06
CA VAL A 163 2.56 -0.48 9.71
C VAL A 163 1.60 0.11 8.66
N ALA A 164 1.25 1.37 8.80
CA ALA A 164 0.32 2.02 7.88
C ALA A 164 0.90 2.25 6.46
N THR A 165 2.19 2.11 6.25
CA THR A 165 2.81 2.49 4.98
C THR A 165 3.12 1.33 4.03
N ALA A 166 2.63 0.14 4.25
CA ALA A 166 2.69 -1.03 3.35
C ALA A 166 3.84 -1.04 2.29
N LEU A 167 5.07 -0.66 2.70
CA LEU A 167 6.22 -0.60 1.79
C LEU A 167 6.90 -1.97 1.62
N MET A 168 6.82 -2.80 2.64
CA MET A 168 7.59 -4.04 2.70
C MET A 168 6.95 -5.20 1.95
N PRO A 169 5.62 -5.44 2.07
CA PRO A 169 4.98 -6.57 1.40
C PRO A 169 5.09 -6.53 -0.12
N PRO A 170 4.91 -5.38 -0.82
CA PRO A 170 5.13 -5.32 -2.26
C PRO A 170 6.56 -5.67 -2.68
N LEU A 171 7.58 -5.30 -1.88
CA LEU A 171 8.96 -5.71 -2.18
C LEU A 171 9.16 -7.22 -1.98
N CYS A 172 8.48 -7.84 -1.00
CA CYS A 172 8.48 -9.29 -0.84
C CYS A 172 7.81 -9.98 -2.04
N ALA A 173 6.63 -9.51 -2.46
CA ALA A 173 5.93 -10.03 -3.63
C ALA A 173 6.74 -9.86 -4.92
N ALA A 174 7.48 -8.74 -5.06
CA ALA A 174 8.41 -8.54 -6.17
C ALA A 174 9.55 -9.56 -6.13
N GLY A 175 10.12 -9.85 -4.96
CA GLY A 175 11.14 -10.90 -4.77
C GLY A 175 10.63 -12.29 -5.12
N TYR A 176 9.37 -12.60 -4.76
CA TYR A 176 8.69 -13.82 -5.19
C TYR A 176 8.54 -13.87 -6.72
N GLY A 177 8.11 -12.77 -7.34
CA GLY A 177 8.02 -12.67 -8.81
C GLY A 177 9.35 -12.99 -9.52
N ILE A 178 10.49 -12.55 -8.96
CA ILE A 178 11.83 -12.92 -9.46
C ILE A 178 12.09 -14.42 -9.24
N ALA A 179 11.73 -14.96 -8.07
CA ALA A 179 11.98 -16.36 -7.72
C ALA A 179 11.29 -17.33 -8.66
N ILE A 180 10.03 -17.04 -9.06
CA ILE A 180 9.25 -17.85 -10.01
C ILE A 180 9.43 -17.42 -11.48
N ALA A 181 10.34 -16.48 -11.77
CA ALA A 181 10.57 -15.90 -13.10
C ALA A 181 9.32 -15.28 -13.76
N SER A 182 8.39 -14.74 -12.96
CA SER A 182 7.21 -14.01 -13.43
C SER A 182 7.49 -12.51 -13.53
N GLY A 183 7.80 -12.02 -14.75
CA GLY A 183 8.08 -10.60 -14.98
C GLY A 183 6.86 -9.71 -14.75
N SER A 184 5.64 -10.19 -14.99
CA SER A 184 4.41 -9.44 -14.75
C SER A 184 4.18 -9.18 -13.26
N LEU A 185 4.30 -10.20 -12.43
CA LEU A 185 4.15 -10.10 -10.98
C LEU A 185 5.25 -9.21 -10.37
N PHE A 186 6.49 -9.37 -10.82
CA PHE A 186 7.59 -8.50 -10.40
C PHE A 186 7.32 -7.02 -10.68
N LEU A 187 6.90 -6.70 -11.92
CA LEU A 187 6.65 -5.31 -12.32
C LEU A 187 5.42 -4.72 -11.60
N SER A 188 4.35 -5.50 -11.42
CA SER A 188 3.16 -5.06 -10.71
C SER A 188 3.46 -4.73 -9.24
N ALA A 189 4.13 -5.64 -8.53
CA ALA A 189 4.52 -5.43 -7.15
C ALA A 189 5.53 -4.27 -6.97
N LEU A 190 6.49 -4.13 -7.89
CA LEU A 190 7.42 -3.02 -7.90
C LEU A 190 6.71 -1.67 -8.17
N PHE A 191 5.70 -1.68 -9.01
CA PHE A 191 4.88 -0.50 -9.30
C PHE A 191 4.07 -0.09 -8.07
N GLU A 192 3.46 -1.04 -7.36
CA GLU A 192 2.77 -0.80 -6.09
C GLU A 192 3.72 -0.19 -5.04
N PHE A 193 4.90 -0.76 -4.85
CA PHE A 193 5.92 -0.16 -3.99
C PHE A 193 6.24 1.27 -4.39
N GLY A 194 6.45 1.53 -5.68
CA GLY A 194 6.76 2.86 -6.20
C GLY A 194 5.66 3.90 -5.95
N ILE A 195 4.41 3.50 -6.14
CA ILE A 195 3.24 4.33 -5.82
C ILE A 195 3.24 4.67 -4.34
N ASN A 196 3.37 3.69 -3.45
CA ASN A 196 3.37 3.89 -2.01
C ASN A 196 4.49 4.85 -1.59
N VAL A 197 5.71 4.68 -2.10
CA VAL A 197 6.84 5.60 -1.84
C VAL A 197 6.49 7.04 -2.25
N VAL A 198 5.94 7.24 -3.45
CA VAL A 198 5.61 8.58 -3.97
C VAL A 198 4.53 9.24 -3.10
N PHE A 199 3.46 8.51 -2.76
CA PHE A 199 2.35 9.11 -1.99
C PHE A 199 2.71 9.36 -0.53
N ILE A 200 3.51 8.51 0.09
CA ILE A 200 4.07 8.76 1.43
C ILE A 200 4.94 10.02 1.40
N ALA A 201 5.84 10.14 0.42
CA ALA A 201 6.70 11.31 0.28
C ALA A 201 5.90 12.59 0.06
N LEU A 202 4.92 12.59 -0.86
CA LEU A 202 4.05 13.73 -1.14
C LEU A 202 3.26 14.17 0.11
N ALA A 203 2.72 13.25 0.88
CA ALA A 203 1.99 13.56 2.10
C ALA A 203 2.91 14.15 3.18
N ALA A 204 4.12 13.58 3.36
CA ALA A 204 5.11 14.11 4.27
C ALA A 204 5.60 15.51 3.85
N GLU A 205 5.84 15.75 2.55
CA GLU A 205 6.17 17.06 2.00
C GLU A 205 5.06 18.08 2.28
N ALA A 206 3.80 17.71 2.07
CA ALA A 206 2.66 18.59 2.36
C ALA A 206 2.63 19.01 3.84
N VAL A 207 2.93 18.08 4.77
CA VAL A 207 3.05 18.39 6.20
C VAL A 207 4.18 19.37 6.47
N LEU A 208 5.37 19.15 5.90
CA LEU A 208 6.54 20.02 6.09
C LEU A 208 6.27 21.44 5.56
N LEU A 209 5.59 21.57 4.42
CA LEU A 209 5.15 22.84 3.88
C LEU A 209 4.11 23.52 4.78
N LEU A 210 3.15 22.77 5.33
CA LEU A 210 2.14 23.27 6.26
C LEU A 210 2.76 23.79 7.56
N LEU A 211 3.79 23.10 8.05
CA LEU A 211 4.57 23.49 9.22
C LEU A 211 5.55 24.62 8.91
N ARG A 212 5.71 25.04 7.67
CA ARG A 212 6.63 26.08 7.20
C ARG A 212 8.08 25.81 7.66
N VAL A 213 8.56 24.58 7.40
CA VAL A 213 9.96 24.26 7.64
C VAL A 213 10.83 25.12 6.72
N PRO A 214 11.89 25.76 7.24
CA PRO A 214 12.72 26.67 6.45
C PRO A 214 13.45 25.93 5.33
N LEU A 215 13.52 26.56 4.17
CA LEU A 215 14.30 26.11 3.04
C LEU A 215 15.80 26.25 3.30
N LYS A 216 16.61 25.42 2.67
CA LYS A 216 18.07 25.61 2.63
C LYS A 216 18.35 26.79 1.72
N ARG A 217 18.82 27.90 2.30
CA ARG A 217 19.07 29.15 1.56
C ARG A 217 20.48 29.21 0.96
N ASP A 218 21.42 28.60 1.63
CA ASP A 218 22.80 28.41 1.17
C ASP A 218 22.84 27.22 0.20
N LEU A 219 22.71 27.49 -1.11
CA LEU A 219 22.69 26.47 -2.16
C LEU A 219 24.10 25.96 -2.48
N ASN A 220 25.10 26.83 -2.33
CA ASN A 220 26.50 26.50 -2.66
C ASN A 220 27.22 25.83 -1.50
N GLY A 221 26.72 25.96 -0.26
CA GLY A 221 27.32 25.37 0.93
C GLY A 221 28.57 26.12 1.44
N ASP A 222 28.76 27.38 1.06
CA ASP A 222 29.87 28.20 1.48
C ASP A 222 29.64 28.96 2.80
N GLY A 223 28.43 28.86 3.36
CA GLY A 223 27.99 29.49 4.60
C GLY A 223 27.56 30.94 4.43
N ILE A 224 27.54 31.49 3.22
CA ILE A 224 27.17 32.87 2.90
C ILE A 224 25.93 32.86 2.00
N VAL A 225 24.81 33.40 2.49
CA VAL A 225 23.58 33.52 1.70
C VAL A 225 23.62 34.83 0.92
N THR A 226 23.67 34.74 -0.40
CA THR A 226 23.65 35.89 -1.30
C THR A 226 22.20 36.28 -1.67
N ALA A 227 21.99 37.54 -2.12
CA ALA A 227 20.68 37.99 -2.56
C ALA A 227 20.21 37.26 -3.84
N GLU A 228 21.15 36.78 -4.66
CA GLU A 228 20.87 35.97 -5.85
C GLU A 228 20.36 34.59 -5.47
N GLU A 229 20.98 33.93 -4.49
CA GLU A 229 20.53 32.65 -3.94
C GLU A 229 19.16 32.76 -3.29
N ASP A 230 18.87 33.82 -2.53
CA ASP A 230 17.54 34.06 -1.95
C ASP A 230 16.45 34.16 -3.04
N ALA A 231 16.74 34.87 -4.14
CA ALA A 231 15.81 34.98 -5.26
C ALA A 231 15.64 33.64 -6.01
N GLU A 232 16.71 32.88 -6.17
CA GLU A 232 16.68 31.54 -6.78
C GLU A 232 15.90 30.55 -5.92
N VAL A 233 16.07 30.56 -4.60
CA VAL A 233 15.31 29.74 -3.64
C VAL A 233 13.83 30.05 -3.71
N ASP A 234 13.44 31.33 -3.80
CA ASP A 234 12.04 31.72 -3.91
C ASP A 234 11.40 31.29 -5.24
N GLU A 235 12.15 31.28 -6.33
CA GLU A 235 11.71 30.76 -7.63
C GLU A 235 11.62 29.24 -7.61
N LEU A 236 12.63 28.56 -7.09
CA LEU A 236 12.66 27.11 -6.94
C LEU A 236 11.51 26.62 -6.04
N SER A 237 11.24 27.30 -4.94
CA SER A 237 10.15 26.94 -4.03
C SER A 237 8.79 26.95 -4.71
N ARG A 238 8.55 27.94 -5.57
CA ARG A 238 7.34 28.01 -6.40
C ARG A 238 7.28 26.87 -7.43
N LYS A 239 8.40 26.54 -8.06
CA LYS A 239 8.50 25.41 -9.00
C LYS A 239 8.28 24.07 -8.30
N VAL A 240 8.89 23.87 -7.13
CA VAL A 240 8.71 22.64 -6.33
C VAL A 240 7.27 22.50 -5.87
N ARG A 241 6.67 23.54 -5.30
CA ARG A 241 5.25 23.53 -4.92
C ARG A 241 4.34 23.17 -6.11
N ARG A 242 4.60 23.72 -7.28
CA ARG A 242 3.84 23.39 -8.50
C ARG A 242 4.08 21.94 -8.93
N ARG A 243 5.33 21.43 -8.85
CA ARG A 243 5.65 20.04 -9.19
C ARG A 243 5.01 19.04 -8.22
N ILE A 244 4.96 19.37 -6.92
CA ILE A 244 4.28 18.54 -5.92
C ILE A 244 2.80 18.44 -6.27
N ILE A 245 2.12 19.58 -6.51
CA ILE A 245 0.70 19.59 -6.88
C ILE A 245 0.46 18.82 -8.19
N VAL A 246 1.26 19.10 -9.22
CA VAL A 246 1.14 18.43 -10.52
C VAL A 246 1.47 16.94 -10.39
N GLY A 247 2.53 16.59 -9.66
CA GLY A 247 2.91 15.20 -9.40
C GLY A 247 1.80 14.44 -8.68
N THR A 248 1.22 15.01 -7.61
CA THR A 248 0.09 14.41 -6.89
C THR A 248 -1.08 14.14 -7.85
N VAL A 249 -1.44 15.12 -8.68
CA VAL A 249 -2.54 14.98 -9.65
C VAL A 249 -2.22 13.96 -10.73
N VAL A 250 -1.01 13.97 -11.28
CA VAL A 250 -0.58 13.07 -12.36
C VAL A 250 -0.53 11.62 -11.90
N PHE A 251 -0.10 11.37 -10.66
CA PHE A 251 -0.10 10.00 -10.11
C PHE A 251 -1.45 9.57 -9.53
N ALA A 252 -2.24 10.51 -8.97
CA ALA A 252 -3.57 10.20 -8.45
C ALA A 252 -4.55 9.79 -9.56
N ILE A 253 -4.50 10.45 -10.73
CA ILE A 253 -5.43 10.15 -11.83
C ILE A 253 -5.31 8.72 -12.34
N PRO A 254 -4.13 8.17 -12.70
CA PRO A 254 -4.00 6.77 -13.09
C PRO A 254 -4.44 5.79 -12.00
N CYS A 255 -4.11 6.06 -10.72
CA CYS A 255 -4.57 5.25 -9.61
C CYS A 255 -6.08 5.25 -9.47
N ILE A 256 -6.72 6.43 -9.55
CA ILE A 256 -8.19 6.55 -9.51
C ILE A 256 -8.82 5.82 -10.71
N VAL A 257 -8.24 5.93 -11.91
CA VAL A 257 -8.75 5.27 -13.13
C VAL A 257 -8.59 3.74 -13.02
N MET A 258 -7.42 3.26 -12.58
CA MET A 258 -7.20 1.83 -12.36
C MET A 258 -8.15 1.26 -11.31
N THR A 259 -8.43 2.02 -10.26
CA THR A 259 -9.35 1.59 -9.18
C THR A 259 -10.81 1.77 -9.56
N ALA A 260 -11.17 2.78 -10.34
CA ALA A 260 -12.53 2.83 -10.90
C ALA A 260 -12.81 1.62 -11.81
N GLY A 261 -11.76 1.11 -12.49
CA GLY A 261 -11.80 -0.19 -13.17
C GLY A 261 -11.93 -1.37 -12.19
N SER A 262 -11.24 -1.31 -11.04
CA SER A 262 -11.29 -2.34 -9.99
C SER A 262 -12.54 -2.25 -9.11
N ILE A 263 -13.21 -1.10 -8.98
CA ILE A 263 -14.52 -1.01 -8.32
C ILE A 263 -15.62 -1.67 -9.18
N GLY A 264 -15.49 -1.63 -10.51
CA GLY A 264 -16.29 -2.50 -11.41
C GLY A 264 -16.01 -3.99 -11.20
N SER A 265 -14.77 -4.35 -10.84
CA SER A 265 -14.37 -5.73 -10.50
C SER A 265 -14.40 -6.01 -8.98
N ALA A 266 -14.58 -5.05 -8.11
CA ALA A 266 -14.77 -5.29 -6.66
C ALA A 266 -16.21 -5.78 -6.34
N GLN A 267 -17.15 -5.60 -7.24
CA GLN A 267 -18.32 -6.49 -7.28
C GLN A 267 -17.93 -7.94 -7.63
N THR A 268 -16.79 -8.15 -8.30
CA THR A 268 -16.13 -9.44 -8.52
C THR A 268 -15.15 -9.86 -7.39
N GLY A 269 -14.70 -8.97 -6.53
CA GLY A 269 -13.80 -9.29 -5.39
C GLY A 269 -14.43 -10.12 -4.28
N VAL A 270 -15.76 -10.18 -4.21
CA VAL A 270 -16.46 -11.22 -3.48
C VAL A 270 -16.19 -12.61 -4.09
N GLN A 271 -15.79 -12.67 -5.35
CA GLN A 271 -15.55 -13.90 -6.09
C GLN A 271 -14.26 -14.62 -5.66
N ASP A 272 -13.16 -13.91 -5.39
CA ASP A 272 -11.88 -14.54 -5.02
C ASP A 272 -11.90 -15.15 -3.61
N GLY A 273 -12.69 -14.59 -2.71
CA GLY A 273 -12.91 -15.13 -1.35
C GLY A 273 -13.62 -16.49 -1.32
N TYR A 274 -14.23 -16.89 -2.42
CA TYR A 274 -14.95 -18.17 -2.55
C TYR A 274 -14.26 -19.16 -3.52
N GLY A 275 -12.97 -19.04 -3.77
CA GLY A 275 -12.21 -19.96 -4.63
C GLY A 275 -12.72 -19.99 -6.10
N VAL A 276 -13.24 -18.87 -6.58
CA VAL A 276 -13.91 -18.80 -7.91
C VAL A 276 -12.97 -19.22 -9.04
N THR A 277 -11.71 -18.85 -8.98
CA THR A 277 -10.72 -19.19 -10.03
C THR A 277 -10.47 -20.70 -10.10
N GLU A 278 -10.41 -21.38 -8.98
CA GLU A 278 -10.18 -22.83 -8.90
C GLU A 278 -11.45 -23.58 -9.30
N THR A 279 -12.60 -23.18 -8.78
CA THR A 279 -13.92 -23.70 -9.15
C THR A 279 -14.22 -23.50 -10.63
N THR A 280 -13.85 -22.37 -11.22
CA THR A 280 -13.98 -22.10 -12.67
C THR A 280 -13.18 -23.10 -13.50
N ARG A 281 -11.94 -23.43 -13.09
CA ARG A 281 -11.13 -24.45 -13.80
C ARG A 281 -11.74 -25.84 -13.70
N GLU A 282 -12.23 -26.21 -12.52
CA GLU A 282 -12.87 -27.50 -12.30
C GLU A 282 -14.17 -27.64 -13.07
N LEU A 283 -15.02 -26.60 -13.05
CA LEU A 283 -16.26 -26.56 -13.82
C LEU A 283 -16.00 -26.60 -15.33
N ALA A 284 -15.00 -25.86 -15.82
CA ALA A 284 -14.60 -25.87 -17.23
C ALA A 284 -14.08 -27.25 -17.71
N ALA A 285 -13.48 -28.03 -16.80
CA ALA A 285 -13.00 -29.38 -17.11
C ALA A 285 -14.12 -30.45 -17.16
N VAL A 286 -15.23 -30.20 -16.42
CA VAL A 286 -16.29 -31.20 -16.21
C VAL A 286 -17.59 -30.88 -16.97
N LEU A 287 -17.91 -29.59 -17.17
CA LEU A 287 -19.18 -29.18 -17.80
C LEU A 287 -19.04 -28.96 -19.30
N PRO A 288 -19.89 -29.59 -20.12
CA PRO A 288 -19.93 -29.30 -21.54
C PRO A 288 -20.45 -27.88 -21.82
N GLY A 289 -19.77 -27.15 -22.69
CA GLY A 289 -20.18 -25.79 -23.07
C GLY A 289 -20.05 -24.73 -21.96
N PHE A 290 -19.25 -24.97 -20.92
CA PHE A 290 -18.99 -24.00 -19.88
C PHE A 290 -18.46 -22.68 -20.44
N LYS A 291 -19.01 -21.55 -19.97
CA LYS A 291 -18.60 -20.21 -20.39
C LYS A 291 -18.09 -19.34 -19.25
N ASP A 292 -18.86 -19.29 -18.15
CA ASP A 292 -18.53 -18.40 -17.02
C ASP A 292 -19.09 -18.92 -15.70
N TYR A 293 -18.41 -18.54 -14.61
CA TYR A 293 -18.83 -18.84 -13.25
C TYR A 293 -18.62 -17.62 -12.36
N THR A 294 -19.66 -17.22 -11.64
CA THR A 294 -19.60 -16.07 -10.73
C THR A 294 -20.35 -16.38 -9.44
N VAL A 295 -19.88 -15.82 -8.33
CA VAL A 295 -20.55 -15.88 -7.03
C VAL A 295 -20.99 -14.49 -6.63
N ALA A 296 -22.25 -14.29 -6.29
CA ALA A 296 -22.82 -13.03 -5.86
C ALA A 296 -23.42 -13.16 -4.46
N VAL A 297 -23.31 -12.13 -3.64
CA VAL A 297 -24.05 -12.00 -2.39
C VAL A 297 -25.29 -11.14 -2.67
N GLU A 298 -26.45 -11.78 -2.73
CA GLU A 298 -27.70 -11.08 -2.89
C GLU A 298 -28.29 -10.70 -1.53
N THR A 299 -28.78 -9.47 -1.43
CA THR A 299 -29.45 -8.95 -0.25
C THR A 299 -30.93 -8.90 -0.53
N SER A 300 -31.71 -9.80 0.04
CA SER A 300 -33.16 -9.73 -0.02
C SER A 300 -33.69 -8.91 1.15
N ALA A 301 -34.31 -7.78 0.84
CA ALA A 301 -35.09 -7.02 1.79
C ALA A 301 -36.54 -7.60 1.81
N THR A 302 -36.86 -8.34 2.82
CA THR A 302 -38.26 -8.74 3.04
C THR A 302 -39.00 -7.55 3.63
N GLU A 303 -39.97 -6.98 2.91
CA GLU A 303 -40.93 -6.01 3.41
C GLU A 303 -41.86 -6.71 4.42
N GLY A 304 -41.59 -6.53 5.70
CA GLY A 304 -42.45 -7.05 6.77
C GLY A 304 -41.99 -6.49 8.13
N GLU A 305 -42.85 -5.76 8.76
CA GLU A 305 -42.86 -5.07 10.04
C GLU A 305 -41.74 -5.47 11.06
N GLU A 306 -41.11 -4.45 11.63
CA GLU A 306 -40.22 -4.38 12.78
C GLU A 306 -38.79 -4.98 12.60
N GLU A 307 -37.77 -4.07 12.57
CA GLU A 307 -36.33 -4.31 12.55
C GLU A 307 -35.84 -5.22 11.41
N GLY A 308 -35.47 -4.60 10.29
CA GLY A 308 -35.00 -5.28 9.08
C GLY A 308 -33.82 -6.20 9.34
N VAL A 309 -34.05 -7.46 9.45
CA VAL A 309 -33.01 -8.50 9.30
C VAL A 309 -32.66 -8.55 7.82
N VAL A 310 -31.50 -8.02 7.47
CA VAL A 310 -30.94 -8.13 6.12
C VAL A 310 -30.39 -9.56 5.99
N GLU A 311 -31.15 -10.44 5.35
CA GLU A 311 -30.70 -11.80 5.05
C GLU A 311 -29.79 -11.74 3.83
N ARG A 312 -28.56 -12.20 3.98
CA ARG A 312 -27.57 -12.27 2.90
C ARG A 312 -27.57 -13.68 2.34
N GLU A 313 -27.92 -13.84 1.08
CA GLU A 313 -27.87 -15.11 0.37
C GLU A 313 -26.63 -15.15 -0.56
N ILE A 314 -25.86 -16.21 -0.48
CA ILE A 314 -24.75 -16.48 -1.39
C ILE A 314 -25.28 -17.29 -2.56
N VAL A 315 -25.27 -16.69 -3.75
CA VAL A 315 -25.79 -17.28 -4.98
C VAL A 315 -24.64 -17.48 -5.97
N ALA A 316 -24.51 -18.70 -6.48
CA ALA A 316 -23.55 -19.05 -7.52
C ALA A 316 -24.25 -19.10 -8.88
N HIS A 317 -23.74 -18.37 -9.86
CA HIS A 317 -24.22 -18.35 -11.23
C HIS A 317 -23.26 -19.12 -12.15
N VAL A 318 -23.77 -20.11 -12.87
CA VAL A 318 -23.03 -20.91 -13.85
C VAL A 318 -23.62 -20.66 -15.21
N THR A 319 -22.83 -20.06 -16.12
CA THR A 319 -23.26 -19.79 -17.50
C THR A 319 -22.69 -20.85 -18.44
N THR A 320 -23.55 -21.47 -19.23
CA THR A 320 -23.17 -22.51 -20.22
C THR A 320 -23.74 -22.19 -21.61
N GLY A 321 -23.11 -22.70 -22.64
CA GLY A 321 -23.60 -22.55 -24.03
C GLY A 321 -24.75 -23.49 -24.40
N GLU A 322 -24.97 -24.54 -23.60
CA GLU A 322 -26.01 -25.57 -23.83
C GLU A 322 -26.71 -25.89 -22.51
N ALA A 323 -27.94 -26.38 -22.58
CA ALA A 323 -28.70 -26.75 -21.37
C ALA A 323 -28.08 -28.00 -20.74
N LEU A 324 -27.66 -27.88 -19.48
CA LEU A 324 -27.07 -28.98 -18.71
C LEU A 324 -28.07 -30.04 -18.33
N GLY A 325 -27.65 -31.30 -18.42
CA GLY A 325 -28.39 -32.45 -17.92
C GLY A 325 -28.51 -32.47 -16.37
N ALA A 326 -29.42 -33.26 -15.85
CA ALA A 326 -29.60 -33.36 -14.37
C ALA A 326 -28.34 -33.88 -13.67
N HIS A 327 -27.58 -34.74 -14.32
CA HIS A 327 -26.31 -35.28 -13.80
C HIS A 327 -25.25 -34.18 -13.69
N ASP A 328 -25.09 -33.40 -14.79
CA ASP A 328 -24.07 -32.34 -14.87
C ASP A 328 -24.35 -31.20 -13.86
N ARG A 329 -25.61 -30.83 -13.66
CA ARG A 329 -26.05 -29.88 -12.64
C ARG A 329 -25.75 -30.39 -11.23
N HIS A 330 -25.92 -31.69 -10.97
CA HIS A 330 -25.62 -32.28 -9.67
C HIS A 330 -24.10 -32.29 -9.40
N VAL A 331 -23.30 -32.62 -10.39
CA VAL A 331 -21.82 -32.58 -10.28
C VAL A 331 -21.33 -31.16 -10.05
N ALA A 332 -21.84 -30.20 -10.86
CA ALA A 332 -21.49 -28.79 -10.70
C ALA A 332 -21.83 -28.26 -9.29
N ARG A 333 -23.05 -28.55 -8.81
CA ARG A 333 -23.45 -28.13 -7.47
C ARG A 333 -22.54 -28.70 -6.37
N LYS A 334 -22.14 -29.98 -6.46
CA LYS A 334 -21.22 -30.58 -5.49
C LYS A 334 -19.84 -29.95 -5.51
N LEU A 335 -19.29 -29.61 -6.69
CA LEU A 335 -18.02 -28.92 -6.81
C LEU A 335 -18.08 -27.50 -6.20
N ILE A 336 -19.16 -26.79 -6.44
CA ILE A 336 -19.37 -25.45 -5.88
C ILE A 336 -19.55 -25.53 -4.37
N ASP A 337 -20.36 -26.45 -3.85
CA ASP A 337 -20.57 -26.66 -2.40
C ASP A 337 -19.26 -26.98 -1.64
N LEU A 338 -18.28 -27.59 -2.30
CA LEU A 338 -16.95 -27.89 -1.70
C LEU A 338 -16.08 -26.64 -1.55
N ASN A 339 -16.22 -25.70 -2.49
CA ASN A 339 -15.34 -24.54 -2.60
C ASN A 339 -15.98 -23.24 -2.06
N VAL A 340 -17.32 -23.20 -1.94
CA VAL A 340 -18.06 -22.03 -1.45
C VAL A 340 -18.73 -22.36 -0.12
N PRO A 341 -18.15 -21.92 1.03
CA PRO A 341 -18.81 -22.08 2.33
C PRO A 341 -20.12 -21.31 2.39
N GLU A 342 -21.15 -21.92 2.99
CA GLU A 342 -22.48 -21.28 3.20
C GLU A 342 -23.26 -20.95 1.91
N LEU A 343 -23.05 -21.72 0.84
CA LEU A 343 -23.79 -21.55 -0.42
C LEU A 343 -25.32 -21.77 -0.21
N ASN A 344 -26.11 -20.75 -0.55
CA ASN A 344 -27.57 -20.83 -0.44
C ASN A 344 -28.19 -21.39 -1.73
N ARG A 345 -27.78 -20.89 -2.91
CA ARG A 345 -28.39 -21.23 -4.18
C ARG A 345 -27.40 -21.29 -5.33
N VAL A 346 -27.62 -22.21 -6.30
CA VAL A 346 -26.90 -22.26 -7.58
C VAL A 346 -27.90 -22.04 -8.71
N GLU A 347 -27.62 -21.06 -9.56
CA GLU A 347 -28.38 -20.76 -10.77
C GLU A 347 -27.60 -21.15 -12.02
N PHE A 348 -28.31 -21.77 -12.96
CA PHE A 348 -27.70 -22.20 -14.22
C PHE A 348 -28.35 -21.44 -15.37
N ASP A 349 -27.56 -20.61 -16.03
CA ASP A 349 -27.97 -19.80 -17.17
C ASP A 349 -27.43 -20.38 -18.48
N VAL A 350 -28.26 -20.32 -19.51
CA VAL A 350 -27.87 -20.72 -20.87
C VAL A 350 -27.79 -19.46 -21.73
N LYS A 351 -26.62 -19.16 -22.22
CA LYS A 351 -26.35 -18.00 -23.08
C LYS A 351 -25.67 -18.40 -24.40
#